data_5a7f39ac45020b0e0e957ca8c7121de1
#
_entry.id   5a7f39ac45020b0e0e957ca8c7121de1
#
_cell.length_a   1.000
_cell.length_b   1.000
_cell.length_c   1.000
_cell.angle_alpha   90.00
_cell.angle_beta   90.00
_cell.angle_gamma   90.00
#
_symmetry.space_group_name_H-M   'P 1'
#
loop_
_entity.id
_entity.type
_entity.pdbx_description
1 polymer ?
#
loop_
_entity_poly.entity_id
_entity_poly.type
_entity_poly.pdbx_seq_one_letter_code
_entity_poly.pdbx_strand_id
1 'polypeptide(L)'
;VNKTKFAASGQTPHAVMQLNAEGQHGTRRYICVPLPEKTAEKSEARKAGYPTIFDITKARIEKAAAKIRVEHPDYTGDSGFKIFQTADNFRQHPDKDFSPEQPDLPLNDELSEEQLQTLLTTWTLYDGAALTTPVEPARLGSYTAYLCEKRLYLLNKGFTSADLLAFIKKLDDDADFNPNRVIVFGSNMASAMQHELDQAVRG
;
A
#
# COMPACT_ATOMS: atom_id res chain seq x y z
N VAL A 1 -9.86 -4.05 19.25
CA VAL A 1 -8.66 -4.41 18.46
C VAL A 1 -7.46 -3.74 19.13
N ASN A 2 -6.65 -4.52 19.85
CA ASN A 2 -5.42 -4.00 20.44
C ASN A 2 -4.37 -3.81 19.36
N LYS A 3 -3.96 -2.56 19.09
CA LYS A 3 -2.89 -2.21 18.18
C LYS A 3 -1.64 -1.87 19.00
N THR A 4 -0.58 -2.66 18.88
CA THR A 4 0.72 -2.35 19.47
C THR A 4 1.62 -1.67 18.43
N LYS A 5 2.13 -0.47 18.76
CA LYS A 5 2.83 0.39 17.79
C LYS A 5 4.35 0.24 17.78
N PHE A 6 4.98 -0.31 18.81
CA PHE A 6 6.44 -0.42 18.90
C PHE A 6 6.86 -1.80 19.40
N ALA A 7 7.63 -2.50 18.58
CA ALA A 7 8.26 -3.77 18.96
C ALA A 7 9.62 -3.89 18.28
N ALA A 8 10.67 -3.50 18.98
CA ALA A 8 12.03 -3.48 18.43
C ALA A 8 12.57 -4.87 18.05
N SER A 9 12.14 -5.96 18.70
CA SER A 9 12.73 -7.31 18.51
C SER A 9 11.76 -8.39 18.04
N GLY A 10 10.54 -8.02 17.63
CA GLY A 10 9.54 -8.98 17.14
C GLY A 10 8.92 -9.89 18.21
N GLN A 11 9.06 -9.59 19.50
CA GLN A 11 8.44 -10.36 20.58
C GLN A 11 6.91 -10.19 20.61
N THR A 12 6.43 -8.96 20.46
CA THR A 12 4.99 -8.65 20.45
C THR A 12 4.26 -9.31 19.27
N PRO A 13 4.73 -9.24 18.01
CA PRO A 13 4.15 -10.02 16.93
C PRO A 13 4.05 -11.51 17.24
N HIS A 14 5.12 -12.12 17.74
CA HIS A 14 5.14 -13.53 18.11
C HIS A 14 4.06 -13.84 19.16
N ALA A 15 3.99 -13.06 20.25
CA ALA A 15 2.98 -13.25 21.28
C ALA A 15 1.55 -13.08 20.75
N VAL A 16 1.31 -12.09 19.87
CA VAL A 16 0.00 -11.88 19.25
C VAL A 16 -0.41 -13.05 18.37
N MET A 17 0.51 -13.57 17.57
CA MET A 17 0.26 -14.73 16.71
C MET A 17 -0.03 -15.98 17.54
N GLN A 18 0.72 -16.21 18.62
CA GLN A 18 0.50 -17.31 19.54
C GLN A 18 -0.88 -17.25 20.17
N LEU A 19 -1.25 -16.08 20.74
CA LEU A 19 -2.59 -15.88 21.34
C LEU A 19 -3.74 -16.04 20.34
N ASN A 20 -3.53 -15.68 19.09
CA ASN A 20 -4.52 -15.90 18.04
C ASN A 20 -4.69 -17.40 17.73
N ALA A 21 -3.59 -18.16 17.71
CA ALA A 21 -3.61 -19.59 17.45
C ALA A 21 -4.23 -20.40 18.60
N GLU A 22 -4.03 -19.93 19.84
CA GLU A 22 -4.64 -20.53 21.03
C GLU A 22 -6.17 -20.30 21.14
N GLY A 23 -6.73 -19.44 20.30
CA GLY A 23 -8.18 -19.29 20.12
C GLY A 23 -8.95 -18.63 21.27
N GLN A 24 -8.28 -18.16 22.31
CA GLN A 24 -8.97 -17.83 23.57
C GLN A 24 -9.70 -16.47 23.59
N HIS A 25 -9.41 -15.51 22.71
CA HIS A 25 -9.99 -14.15 22.81
C HIS A 25 -10.08 -13.36 21.48
N GLY A 26 -10.47 -13.97 20.39
CA GLY A 26 -10.68 -13.31 19.09
C GLY A 26 -9.39 -12.96 18.36
N THR A 27 -9.52 -12.38 17.16
CA THR A 27 -8.40 -12.05 16.29
C THR A 27 -7.76 -10.72 16.66
N ARG A 28 -6.46 -10.73 16.95
CA ARG A 28 -5.67 -9.54 17.22
C ARG A 28 -4.80 -9.20 16.01
N ARG A 29 -4.53 -7.92 15.83
CA ARG A 29 -3.60 -7.42 14.81
C ARG A 29 -2.47 -6.65 15.50
N TYR A 30 -1.30 -6.65 14.87
CA TYR A 30 -0.15 -5.88 15.32
C TYR A 30 0.38 -4.97 14.21
N ILE A 31 1.00 -3.87 14.60
CA ILE A 31 1.79 -3.00 13.75
C ILE A 31 3.13 -2.84 14.44
N CYS A 32 4.21 -3.20 13.77
CA CYS A 32 5.58 -3.01 14.22
C CYS A 32 6.23 -1.91 13.39
N VAL A 33 6.91 -0.99 14.07
CA VAL A 33 7.69 0.06 13.42
C VAL A 33 9.11 -0.04 13.95
N PRO A 34 9.92 -1.01 13.48
CA PRO A 34 11.32 -1.11 13.84
C PRO A 34 12.10 0.01 13.14
N LEU A 35 13.08 0.56 13.86
CA LEU A 35 14.10 1.39 13.22
C LEU A 35 15.14 0.49 12.55
N PRO A 36 15.73 0.91 11.40
CA PRO A 36 16.74 0.14 10.69
C PRO A 36 18.12 0.27 11.36
N GLU A 37 18.15 0.16 12.69
CA GLU A 37 19.39 0.24 13.46
C GLU A 37 20.31 -0.94 13.11
N LYS A 38 21.58 -0.63 12.86
CA LYS A 38 22.60 -1.64 12.55
C LYS A 38 22.93 -2.46 13.81
N THR A 39 23.04 -3.76 13.64
CA THR A 39 23.58 -4.63 14.68
C THR A 39 25.08 -4.37 14.85
N ALA A 40 25.60 -4.46 16.09
CA ALA A 40 27.02 -4.28 16.34
C ALA A 40 27.85 -5.29 15.53
N GLU A 41 28.94 -4.85 14.93
CA GLU A 41 29.75 -5.68 14.01
C GLU A 41 30.23 -7.00 14.62
N LYS A 42 30.53 -7.01 15.92
CA LYS A 42 30.99 -8.19 16.64
C LYS A 42 29.87 -8.98 17.32
N SER A 43 28.59 -8.59 17.13
CA SER A 43 27.45 -9.28 17.76
C SER A 43 27.19 -10.64 17.11
N GLU A 44 26.65 -11.56 17.88
CA GLU A 44 26.19 -12.87 17.35
C GLU A 44 25.11 -12.71 16.27
N ALA A 45 24.24 -11.69 16.40
CA ALA A 45 23.25 -11.38 15.39
C ALA A 45 23.90 -11.03 14.04
N ARG A 46 24.96 -10.21 14.05
CA ARG A 46 25.70 -9.84 12.84
C ARG A 46 26.37 -11.04 12.19
N LYS A 47 27.00 -11.89 13.01
CA LYS A 47 27.62 -13.14 12.55
C LYS A 47 26.60 -14.13 11.97
N ALA A 48 25.38 -14.13 12.51
CA ALA A 48 24.27 -14.96 12.04
C ALA A 48 23.56 -14.39 10.78
N GLY A 49 24.07 -13.30 10.18
CA GLY A 49 23.54 -12.73 8.95
C GLY A 49 22.40 -11.71 9.13
N TYR A 50 22.24 -11.17 10.32
CA TYR A 50 21.23 -10.13 10.60
C TYR A 50 21.90 -8.75 10.71
N PRO A 51 22.01 -7.98 9.62
CA PRO A 51 22.69 -6.69 9.61
C PRO A 51 21.96 -5.59 10.37
N THR A 52 20.65 -5.70 10.55
CA THR A 52 19.81 -4.69 11.25
C THR A 52 18.87 -5.34 12.26
N ILE A 53 18.34 -4.54 13.17
CA ILE A 53 17.28 -4.96 14.10
C ILE A 53 16.01 -5.36 13.35
N PHE A 54 15.74 -4.72 12.20
CA PHE A 54 14.64 -5.10 11.31
C PHE A 54 14.79 -6.55 10.83
N ASP A 55 15.98 -6.97 10.41
CA ASP A 55 16.23 -8.34 9.93
C ASP A 55 15.96 -9.39 11.02
N ILE A 56 16.35 -9.07 12.27
CA ILE A 56 16.05 -9.92 13.42
C ILE A 56 14.54 -10.01 13.65
N THR A 57 13.86 -8.87 13.58
CA THR A 57 12.40 -8.79 13.76
C THR A 57 11.67 -9.62 12.72
N LYS A 58 12.02 -9.43 11.44
CA LYS A 58 11.46 -10.18 10.31
C LYS A 58 11.66 -11.69 10.48
N ALA A 59 12.89 -12.12 10.71
CA ALA A 59 13.21 -13.54 10.88
C ALA A 59 12.49 -14.17 12.09
N ARG A 60 12.30 -13.41 13.17
CA ARG A 60 11.54 -13.89 14.33
C ARG A 60 10.07 -14.11 14.00
N ILE A 61 9.43 -13.17 13.28
CA ILE A 61 8.02 -13.28 12.88
C ILE A 61 7.84 -14.49 11.94
N GLU A 62 8.72 -14.65 10.96
CA GLU A 62 8.68 -15.78 10.02
C GLU A 62 8.83 -17.13 10.75
N LYS A 63 9.79 -17.23 11.65
CA LYS A 63 10.00 -18.45 12.46
C LYS A 63 8.83 -18.73 13.40
N ALA A 64 8.26 -17.69 14.01
CA ALA A 64 7.08 -17.82 14.87
C ALA A 64 5.88 -18.32 14.07
N ALA A 65 5.63 -17.76 12.87
CA ALA A 65 4.56 -18.20 11.99
C ALA A 65 4.72 -19.68 11.58
N ALA A 66 5.95 -20.07 11.23
CA ALA A 66 6.23 -21.46 10.88
C ALA A 66 6.01 -22.42 12.06
N LYS A 67 6.47 -22.04 13.26
CA LYS A 67 6.29 -22.83 14.49
C LYS A 67 4.81 -23.01 14.83
N ILE A 68 4.04 -21.92 14.80
CA ILE A 68 2.61 -21.92 15.12
C ILE A 68 1.84 -22.85 14.16
N ARG A 69 2.16 -22.85 12.86
CA ARG A 69 1.52 -23.77 11.90
C ARG A 69 1.76 -25.24 12.22
N VAL A 70 2.92 -25.55 12.81
CA VAL A 70 3.23 -26.94 13.21
C VAL A 70 2.54 -27.29 14.52
N GLU A 71 2.53 -26.38 15.50
CA GLU A 71 1.95 -26.62 16.83
C GLU A 71 0.42 -26.55 16.85
N HIS A 72 -0.17 -25.78 15.94
CA HIS A 72 -1.61 -25.59 15.81
C HIS A 72 -2.08 -25.88 14.38
N PRO A 73 -2.05 -27.14 13.92
CA PRO A 73 -2.39 -27.49 12.53
C PRO A 73 -3.83 -27.15 12.15
N ASP A 74 -4.74 -27.08 13.11
CA ASP A 74 -6.14 -26.73 12.92
C ASP A 74 -6.40 -25.21 12.90
N TYR A 75 -5.37 -24.40 13.12
CA TYR A 75 -5.50 -22.96 13.07
C TYR A 75 -5.57 -22.45 11.62
N THR A 76 -6.74 -21.97 11.23
CA THR A 76 -7.02 -21.42 9.88
C THR A 76 -6.88 -19.90 9.79
N GLY A 77 -6.51 -19.25 10.88
CA GLY A 77 -6.35 -17.79 10.93
C GLY A 77 -5.11 -17.30 10.18
N ASP A 78 -5.12 -15.99 9.88
CA ASP A 78 -4.01 -15.34 9.19
C ASP A 78 -2.77 -15.25 10.11
N SER A 79 -1.68 -15.86 9.67
CA SER A 79 -0.35 -15.78 10.29
C SER A 79 0.65 -15.00 9.42
N GLY A 80 0.16 -14.31 8.38
CA GLY A 80 0.96 -13.49 7.51
C GLY A 80 1.25 -12.09 8.05
N PHE A 81 2.10 -11.36 7.35
CA PHE A 81 2.37 -9.95 7.57
C PHE A 81 2.80 -9.28 6.27
N LYS A 82 2.60 -7.97 6.17
CA LYS A 82 3.09 -7.15 5.07
C LYS A 82 4.20 -6.24 5.58
N ILE A 83 5.20 -6.01 4.74
CA ILE A 83 6.31 -5.09 5.01
C ILE A 83 6.09 -3.85 4.16
N PHE A 84 6.17 -2.69 4.81
CA PHE A 84 6.16 -1.38 4.14
C PHE A 84 7.43 -0.63 4.55
N GLN A 85 7.96 0.14 3.62
CA GLN A 85 9.07 1.04 3.85
C GLN A 85 8.59 2.46 3.59
N THR A 86 9.00 3.40 4.45
CA THR A 86 8.79 4.82 4.17
C THR A 86 9.71 5.22 3.02
N ALA A 87 9.15 5.95 2.06
CA ALA A 87 9.89 6.55 0.96
C ALA A 87 9.87 8.07 1.09
N ASP A 88 10.85 8.71 0.47
CA ASP A 88 10.88 10.16 0.37
C ASP A 88 9.65 10.67 -0.39
N ASN A 89 9.20 11.87 -0.01
CA ASN A 89 8.11 12.51 -0.72
C ASN A 89 8.61 13.03 -2.07
N PHE A 90 8.28 12.32 -3.14
CA PHE A 90 8.64 12.70 -4.51
C PHE A 90 7.65 13.70 -5.14
N ARG A 91 6.57 14.06 -4.44
CA ARG A 91 5.71 15.15 -4.89
C ARG A 91 6.45 16.45 -4.69
N GLN A 92 6.61 17.21 -5.78
CA GLN A 92 7.19 18.54 -5.69
C GLN A 92 6.27 19.41 -4.83
N HIS A 93 6.82 19.96 -3.76
CA HIS A 93 6.14 21.00 -3.01
C HIS A 93 6.17 22.29 -3.82
N PRO A 94 5.02 22.98 -3.98
CA PRO A 94 4.98 24.30 -4.60
C PRO A 94 5.77 25.38 -3.82
N ASP A 95 6.26 25.05 -2.64
CA ASP A 95 6.99 25.96 -1.73
C ASP A 95 8.51 26.04 -1.97
N LYS A 96 9.03 25.47 -3.06
CA LYS A 96 10.37 25.90 -3.51
C LYS A 96 10.22 27.31 -4.06
N ASP A 97 10.86 28.26 -3.39
CA ASP A 97 10.92 29.66 -3.80
C ASP A 97 11.08 29.75 -5.32
N PHE A 98 10.10 30.39 -5.96
CA PHE A 98 10.15 30.65 -7.39
C PHE A 98 11.37 31.54 -7.66
N SER A 99 12.44 30.95 -8.18
CA SER A 99 13.58 31.71 -8.66
C SER A 99 13.38 32.00 -10.15
N PRO A 100 13.33 33.27 -10.56
CA PRO A 100 13.24 33.64 -11.97
C PRO A 100 14.40 33.13 -12.81
N GLU A 101 15.50 32.70 -12.17
CA GLU A 101 16.71 32.18 -12.80
C GLU A 101 16.66 30.66 -13.05
N GLN A 102 15.64 29.95 -12.57
CA GLN A 102 15.38 28.54 -12.89
C GLN A 102 14.09 28.42 -13.70
N PRO A 103 14.16 28.52 -15.04
CA PRO A 103 12.99 28.35 -15.91
C PRO A 103 12.51 26.89 -16.04
N ASP A 104 13.18 25.95 -15.42
CA ASP A 104 12.79 24.55 -15.41
C ASP A 104 11.74 24.34 -14.31
N LEU A 105 10.50 24.68 -14.62
CA LEU A 105 9.36 23.96 -14.06
C LEU A 105 9.53 22.51 -14.54
N PRO A 106 9.83 21.55 -13.67
CA PRO A 106 9.85 20.15 -14.04
C PRO A 106 8.40 19.70 -14.24
N LEU A 107 7.84 20.10 -15.38
CA LEU A 107 6.49 19.76 -15.84
C LEU A 107 6.37 18.29 -16.28
N ASN A 108 7.46 17.52 -16.23
CA ASN A 108 7.52 16.19 -16.82
C ASN A 108 8.33 15.16 -16.04
N ASP A 109 8.42 15.23 -14.73
CA ASP A 109 8.92 14.09 -13.99
C ASP A 109 7.86 12.97 -14.04
N GLU A 110 8.02 12.12 -15.04
CA GLU A 110 7.22 10.91 -15.17
C GLU A 110 7.52 10.03 -13.95
N LEU A 111 6.48 9.78 -13.16
CA LEU A 111 6.62 8.86 -12.05
C LEU A 111 6.92 7.45 -12.58
N SER A 112 7.93 6.81 -12.01
CA SER A 112 8.19 5.40 -12.25
C SER A 112 7.05 4.54 -11.75
N GLU A 113 6.96 3.31 -12.22
CA GLU A 113 5.95 2.37 -11.74
C GLU A 113 6.03 2.16 -10.21
N GLU A 114 7.23 2.11 -9.64
CA GLU A 114 7.45 2.01 -8.19
C GLU A 114 6.90 3.24 -7.46
N GLN A 115 7.12 4.44 -8.01
CA GLN A 115 6.58 5.67 -7.44
C GLN A 115 5.06 5.73 -7.53
N LEU A 116 4.45 5.24 -8.63
CA LEU A 116 3.00 5.12 -8.76
C LEU A 116 2.42 4.14 -7.74
N GLN A 117 3.06 3.01 -7.50
CA GLN A 117 2.64 2.05 -6.47
C GLN A 117 2.78 2.63 -5.06
N THR A 118 3.84 3.40 -4.81
CA THR A 118 4.02 4.14 -3.54
C THR A 118 2.92 5.17 -3.36
N LEU A 119 2.57 5.91 -4.41
CA LEU A 119 1.48 6.89 -4.41
C LEU A 119 0.14 6.21 -4.13
N LEU A 120 -0.16 5.11 -4.80
CA LEU A 120 -1.37 4.32 -4.60
C LEU A 120 -1.50 3.85 -3.15
N THR A 121 -0.44 3.27 -2.59
CA THR A 121 -0.42 2.82 -1.19
C THR A 121 -0.65 3.99 -0.23
N THR A 122 -0.03 5.14 -0.49
CA THR A 122 -0.17 6.34 0.34
C THR A 122 -1.60 6.90 0.27
N TRP A 123 -2.18 6.97 -0.93
CA TRP A 123 -3.52 7.52 -1.12
C TRP A 123 -4.60 6.61 -0.54
N THR A 124 -4.50 5.30 -0.74
CA THR A 124 -5.45 4.36 -0.12
C THR A 124 -5.43 4.47 1.41
N LEU A 125 -4.24 4.68 2.01
CA LEU A 125 -4.11 4.89 3.45
C LEU A 125 -4.74 6.22 3.90
N TYR A 126 -4.53 7.31 3.17
CA TYR A 126 -5.14 8.62 3.46
C TYR A 126 -6.67 8.58 3.30
N ASP A 127 -7.18 7.80 2.38
CA ASP A 127 -8.60 7.57 2.19
C ASP A 127 -9.21 6.63 3.27
N GLY A 128 -8.40 6.16 4.21
CA GLY A 128 -8.84 5.40 5.38
C GLY A 128 -8.79 3.89 5.23
N ALA A 129 -8.29 3.37 4.11
CA ALA A 129 -8.06 1.93 3.98
C ALA A 129 -6.94 1.47 4.92
N ALA A 130 -7.05 0.26 5.45
CA ALA A 130 -5.95 -0.31 6.21
C ALA A 130 -4.83 -0.75 5.24
N LEU A 131 -3.56 -0.73 5.70
CA LEU A 131 -2.42 -1.19 4.89
C LEU A 131 -2.57 -2.66 4.43
N THR A 132 -3.42 -3.44 5.08
CA THR A 132 -3.73 -4.82 4.72
C THR A 132 -4.91 -4.95 3.77
N THR A 133 -5.67 -3.88 3.51
CA THR A 133 -6.79 -3.90 2.57
C THR A 133 -6.28 -4.27 1.18
N PRO A 134 -6.90 -5.23 0.49
CA PRO A 134 -6.53 -5.56 -0.88
C PRO A 134 -6.74 -4.37 -1.81
N VAL A 135 -5.81 -4.22 -2.75
CA VAL A 135 -5.94 -3.31 -3.89
C VAL A 135 -5.92 -4.19 -5.14
N GLU A 136 -6.99 -4.15 -5.89
CA GLU A 136 -7.18 -5.01 -7.05
C GLU A 136 -7.06 -4.22 -8.35
N PRO A 137 -6.36 -4.75 -9.37
CA PRO A 137 -6.34 -4.12 -10.68
C PRO A 137 -7.71 -4.26 -11.35
N ALA A 138 -8.26 -3.14 -11.82
CA ALA A 138 -9.50 -3.08 -12.60
C ALA A 138 -9.20 -2.73 -14.05
N ARG A 139 -9.52 -3.62 -14.99
CA ARG A 139 -9.36 -3.36 -16.42
C ARG A 139 -10.52 -2.51 -16.94
N LEU A 140 -10.18 -1.40 -17.58
CA LEU A 140 -11.10 -0.48 -18.24
C LEU A 140 -10.63 -0.35 -19.70
N GLY A 141 -11.10 -1.21 -20.57
CA GLY A 141 -10.56 -1.30 -21.93
C GLY A 141 -9.07 -1.67 -21.94
N SER A 142 -8.25 -0.77 -22.47
CA SER A 142 -6.78 -0.92 -22.48
C SER A 142 -6.11 -0.43 -21.20
N TYR A 143 -6.81 0.40 -20.42
CA TYR A 143 -6.29 1.03 -19.21
C TYR A 143 -6.40 0.12 -17.98
N THR A 144 -5.42 0.23 -17.08
CA THR A 144 -5.45 -0.44 -15.78
C THR A 144 -5.65 0.61 -14.69
N ALA A 145 -6.79 0.55 -14.03
CA ALA A 145 -7.11 1.26 -12.80
C ALA A 145 -6.90 0.34 -11.59
N TYR A 146 -7.02 0.87 -10.38
CA TYR A 146 -6.90 0.12 -9.14
C TYR A 146 -8.12 0.35 -8.27
N LEU A 147 -8.74 -0.74 -7.82
CA LEU A 147 -9.90 -0.70 -6.93
C LEU A 147 -9.46 -1.06 -5.50
N CYS A 148 -9.77 -0.18 -4.56
CA CYS A 148 -9.60 -0.43 -3.14
C CYS A 148 -10.91 -0.15 -2.41
N GLU A 149 -11.54 -1.21 -1.90
CA GLU A 149 -12.91 -1.11 -1.38
C GLU A 149 -13.86 -0.56 -2.46
N LYS A 150 -14.43 0.62 -2.24
CA LYS A 150 -15.32 1.34 -3.19
C LYS A 150 -14.67 2.57 -3.82
N ARG A 151 -13.35 2.60 -3.91
CA ARG A 151 -12.60 3.72 -4.49
C ARG A 151 -11.77 3.23 -5.67
N LEU A 152 -11.95 3.91 -6.81
CA LEU A 152 -11.25 3.61 -8.05
C LEU A 152 -10.13 4.64 -8.26
N TYR A 153 -8.91 4.18 -8.42
CA TYR A 153 -7.71 5.02 -8.60
C TYR A 153 -7.23 4.94 -10.04
N LEU A 154 -7.19 6.08 -10.70
CA LEU A 154 -6.69 6.27 -12.07
C LEU A 154 -5.34 6.97 -11.98
N LEU A 155 -4.25 6.22 -11.86
CA LEU A 155 -2.92 6.76 -11.63
C LEU A 155 -2.04 6.72 -12.87
N ASN A 156 -2.26 5.75 -13.74
CA ASN A 156 -1.43 5.54 -14.93
C ASN A 156 -1.69 6.60 -16.01
N LYS A 157 -0.74 6.75 -16.92
CA LYS A 157 -0.94 7.56 -18.14
C LYS A 157 -1.80 6.83 -19.16
N GLY A 158 -2.34 7.59 -20.11
CA GLY A 158 -2.97 7.05 -21.31
C GLY A 158 -4.43 6.66 -21.16
N PHE A 159 -5.14 7.21 -20.17
CA PHE A 159 -6.60 7.07 -20.08
C PHE A 159 -7.27 7.83 -21.24
N THR A 160 -8.11 7.16 -22.00
CA THR A 160 -8.77 7.67 -23.21
C THR A 160 -10.28 7.60 -23.12
N SER A 161 -11.00 8.28 -24.05
CA SER A 161 -12.46 8.19 -24.15
C SER A 161 -12.96 6.76 -24.37
N ALA A 162 -12.17 5.90 -25.03
CA ALA A 162 -12.50 4.48 -25.18
C ALA A 162 -12.47 3.74 -23.84
N ASP A 163 -11.51 4.06 -22.99
CA ASP A 163 -11.39 3.49 -21.65
C ASP A 163 -12.49 4.02 -20.73
N LEU A 164 -12.92 5.28 -20.91
CA LEU A 164 -14.08 5.86 -20.22
C LEU A 164 -15.37 5.12 -20.61
N LEU A 165 -15.60 4.84 -21.88
CA LEU A 165 -16.75 4.05 -22.31
C LEU A 165 -16.70 2.63 -21.73
N ALA A 166 -15.53 2.02 -21.66
CA ALA A 166 -15.34 0.72 -21.02
C ALA A 166 -15.61 0.77 -19.51
N PHE A 167 -15.28 1.89 -18.85
CA PHE A 167 -15.59 2.11 -17.44
C PHE A 167 -17.09 2.20 -17.22
N ILE A 168 -17.82 3.02 -17.99
CA ILE A 168 -19.28 3.16 -17.91
C ILE A 168 -19.93 1.79 -18.14
N LYS A 169 -19.55 1.10 -19.23
CA LYS A 169 -20.07 -0.24 -19.52
C LYS A 169 -19.83 -1.21 -18.36
N LYS A 170 -18.64 -1.16 -17.74
CA LYS A 170 -18.35 -2.04 -16.59
C LYS A 170 -19.21 -1.71 -15.37
N LEU A 171 -19.56 -0.43 -15.14
CA LEU A 171 -20.53 -0.05 -14.09
C LEU A 171 -21.92 -0.61 -14.34
N ASP A 172 -22.33 -0.67 -15.60
CA ASP A 172 -23.67 -1.17 -15.98
C ASP A 172 -23.75 -2.70 -15.95
N ASP A 173 -22.69 -3.37 -16.39
CA ASP A 173 -22.68 -4.82 -16.59
C ASP A 173 -22.25 -5.63 -15.36
N ASP A 174 -21.48 -5.02 -14.42
CA ASP A 174 -20.85 -5.71 -13.29
C ASP A 174 -21.35 -5.11 -11.96
N ALA A 175 -22.34 -5.72 -11.35
CA ALA A 175 -22.95 -5.27 -10.11
C ALA A 175 -21.96 -5.25 -8.91
N ASP A 176 -20.90 -6.05 -8.96
CA ASP A 176 -19.85 -6.08 -7.93
C ASP A 176 -18.84 -4.94 -8.11
N PHE A 177 -18.74 -4.40 -9.33
CA PHE A 177 -17.92 -3.24 -9.64
C PHE A 177 -18.71 -1.95 -9.43
N ASN A 178 -18.80 -1.49 -8.19
CA ASN A 178 -19.57 -0.30 -7.82
C ASN A 178 -18.72 0.68 -6.99
N PRO A 179 -17.73 1.35 -7.60
CA PRO A 179 -16.96 2.40 -6.94
C PRO A 179 -17.85 3.63 -6.67
N ASN A 180 -17.77 4.16 -5.46
CA ASN A 180 -18.49 5.38 -5.08
C ASN A 180 -17.63 6.65 -5.20
N ARG A 181 -16.34 6.49 -5.53
CA ARG A 181 -15.40 7.58 -5.74
C ARG A 181 -14.36 7.19 -6.77
N VAL A 182 -14.06 8.11 -7.67
CA VAL A 182 -12.95 8.03 -8.63
C VAL A 182 -11.88 9.04 -8.22
N ILE A 183 -10.66 8.58 -8.04
CA ILE A 183 -9.48 9.37 -7.68
C ILE A 183 -8.51 9.37 -8.85
N VAL A 184 -8.13 10.56 -9.31
CA VAL A 184 -7.30 10.73 -10.49
C VAL A 184 -5.96 11.35 -10.11
N PHE A 185 -4.87 10.83 -10.68
CA PHE A 185 -3.59 11.51 -10.66
C PHE A 185 -3.54 12.51 -11.83
N GLY A 186 -3.89 13.78 -11.53
CA GLY A 186 -4.12 14.80 -12.54
C GLY A 186 -2.94 15.04 -13.49
N SER A 187 -1.70 14.86 -13.03
CA SER A 187 -0.51 15.00 -13.88
C SER A 187 -0.42 13.94 -15.00
N ASN A 188 -1.09 12.82 -14.86
CA ASN A 188 -1.10 11.72 -15.84
C ASN A 188 -2.35 11.70 -16.72
N MET A 189 -3.25 12.67 -16.56
CA MET A 189 -4.49 12.75 -17.36
C MET A 189 -4.65 14.14 -17.96
N ALA A 190 -4.88 14.21 -19.27
CA ALA A 190 -5.13 15.46 -19.96
C ALA A 190 -6.38 16.16 -19.41
N SER A 191 -6.37 17.49 -19.32
CA SER A 191 -7.47 18.29 -18.73
C SER A 191 -8.81 18.05 -19.45
N ALA A 192 -8.79 17.87 -20.77
CA ALA A 192 -10.00 17.53 -21.53
C ALA A 192 -10.59 16.19 -21.07
N MET A 193 -9.74 15.18 -20.82
CA MET A 193 -10.16 13.86 -20.35
C MET A 193 -10.66 13.90 -18.91
N GLN A 194 -10.06 14.73 -18.05
CA GLN A 194 -10.56 14.95 -16.69
C GLN A 194 -11.98 15.55 -16.71
N HIS A 195 -12.22 16.49 -17.62
CA HIS A 195 -13.55 17.11 -17.78
C HIS A 195 -14.59 16.10 -18.30
N GLU A 196 -14.21 15.29 -19.30
CA GLU A 196 -15.07 14.25 -19.87
C GLU A 196 -15.45 13.19 -18.81
N LEU A 197 -14.48 12.76 -18.02
CA LEU A 197 -14.69 11.85 -16.90
C LEU A 197 -15.61 12.46 -15.83
N ASP A 198 -15.40 13.73 -15.44
CA ASP A 198 -16.22 14.43 -14.44
C ASP A 198 -17.68 14.53 -14.89
N GLN A 199 -17.91 14.82 -16.16
CA GLN A 199 -19.27 14.84 -16.72
C GLN A 199 -19.93 13.45 -16.70
N ALA A 200 -19.19 12.43 -17.08
CA ALA A 200 -19.69 11.04 -17.13
C ALA A 200 -20.05 10.46 -15.75
N VAL A 201 -19.36 10.89 -14.69
CA VAL A 201 -19.57 10.38 -13.32
C VAL A 201 -20.69 11.15 -12.58
N ARG A 202 -21.05 12.36 -13.03
CA ARG A 202 -22.09 13.18 -12.40
C ARG A 202 -23.49 13.00 -13.02
N GLY A 203 -23.57 12.43 -14.22
CA GLY A 203 -24.81 12.16 -14.95
C GLY A 203 -25.42 10.84 -14.57
#